data_d2c7cce6e8d9b1162919ad8cf0bdb76a
#
_entry.id   d2c7cce6e8d9b1162919ad8cf0bdb76a
#
_cell.length_a   1.000
_cell.length_b   1.000
_cell.length_c   1.000
_cell.angle_alpha   90.00
_cell.angle_beta   90.00
_cell.angle_gamma   90.00
#
_symmetry.space_group_name_H-M   'P 1'
#
loop_
_entity.id
_entity.type
_entity.pdbx_description
1 polymer ?
#
loop_
_entity_poly.entity_id
_entity_poly.type
_entity_poly.pdbx_seq_one_letter_code
_entity_poly.pdbx_strand_id
1 'polypeptide(L)'
;MLVNIVNIPTPHGWRSIELREGDITQPDVSAQPDVLVVSSFRGNYEPVPKTVIGCLHDRLGLSVMQLAEAPEFQVGMRDAWMTPPLEAGLPFQRLACVEMLDLRADAEHSEDTIKRAVRSLFGLLAVAEINGVSIKRIAMPILGTGNQGLKMEAVMPWMIETISKLLGNLSSIQTVQLYVLREGAQAAQILNKLLEREQSTSVKVSAESEALASQVCAKLNALLEKSGGNLDRDNAAAVELLSLLKRDAGSFITLAALARRLVEAIVQGVATEKGAKAEAELIKKIEGLASYGVAPWMLSYMHTLRVFGNEAVHEKQPKERHPRAVNKWDLMVLLLCLDRVLEWGLGAE
;
A
#
# COMPACT_ATOMS: atom_id res chain seq x y z
N MET A 1 -10.64 1.65 -1.80
CA MET A 1 -10.03 1.75 -3.15
C MET A 1 -8.61 2.29 -3.07
N LEU A 2 -7.62 1.73 -3.79
CA LEU A 2 -6.27 2.30 -3.88
C LEU A 2 -6.30 3.61 -4.68
N VAL A 3 -5.72 4.67 -4.13
CA VAL A 3 -5.68 6.02 -4.73
C VAL A 3 -4.28 6.37 -5.21
N ASN A 4 -3.27 6.03 -4.41
CA ASN A 4 -1.88 6.30 -4.74
C ASN A 4 -0.95 5.34 -3.98
N ILE A 5 0.31 5.23 -4.43
CA ILE A 5 1.30 4.34 -3.83
C ILE A 5 2.69 4.96 -3.87
N VAL A 6 3.46 4.76 -2.81
CA VAL A 6 4.88 5.09 -2.70
C VAL A 6 5.65 3.82 -2.39
N ASN A 7 6.66 3.50 -3.21
CA ASN A 7 7.59 2.42 -2.89
C ASN A 7 8.87 3.00 -2.29
N ILE A 8 9.32 2.39 -1.20
CA ILE A 8 10.44 2.83 -0.40
C ILE A 8 11.49 1.72 -0.42
N PRO A 9 12.71 2.00 -0.89
CA PRO A 9 13.80 1.05 -0.80
C PRO A 9 14.26 0.92 0.65
N THR A 10 14.42 -0.31 1.12
CA THR A 10 14.91 -0.61 2.46
C THR A 10 15.96 -1.72 2.41
N PRO A 11 16.75 -1.93 3.48
CA PRO A 11 17.68 -3.06 3.56
C PRO A 11 17.00 -4.43 3.43
N HIS A 12 15.70 -4.51 3.72
CA HIS A 12 14.89 -5.73 3.64
C HIS A 12 14.09 -5.85 2.32
N GLY A 13 14.49 -5.12 1.28
CA GLY A 13 13.78 -5.02 0.01
C GLY A 13 12.76 -3.86 -0.05
N TRP A 14 11.99 -3.84 -1.12
CA TRP A 14 11.00 -2.80 -1.34
C TRP A 14 9.83 -2.89 -0.36
N ARG A 15 9.45 -1.74 0.20
CA ARG A 15 8.27 -1.55 1.04
C ARG A 15 7.34 -0.54 0.39
N SER A 16 6.09 -0.48 0.80
CA SER A 16 5.15 0.48 0.23
C SER A 16 4.32 1.20 1.27
N ILE A 17 4.03 2.47 0.99
CA ILE A 17 2.96 3.22 1.60
C ILE A 17 1.85 3.32 0.55
N GLU A 18 0.66 2.85 0.87
CA GLU A 18 -0.52 2.91 0.03
C GLU A 18 -1.48 3.96 0.58
N LEU A 19 -1.93 4.87 -0.27
CA LEU A 19 -3.02 5.76 0.07
C LEU A 19 -4.33 5.14 -0.43
N ARG A 20 -5.25 4.91 0.48
CA ARG A 20 -6.54 4.27 0.20
C ARG A 20 -7.70 5.15 0.60
N GLU A 21 -8.74 5.16 -0.23
CA GLU A 21 -10.02 5.79 0.09
C GLU A 21 -11.06 4.75 0.45
N GLY A 22 -11.82 5.01 1.48
CA GLY A 22 -12.92 4.18 1.95
C GLY A 22 -12.91 3.95 3.45
N ASP A 23 -13.78 3.07 3.89
CA ASP A 23 -13.91 2.70 5.29
C ASP A 23 -12.82 1.70 5.68
N ILE A 24 -11.94 2.12 6.58
CA ILE A 24 -10.84 1.30 7.08
C ILE A 24 -11.32 0.04 7.83
N THR A 25 -12.53 0.05 8.36
CA THR A 25 -13.13 -1.10 9.07
C THR A 25 -13.72 -2.14 8.12
N GLN A 26 -13.82 -1.81 6.82
CA GLN A 26 -14.32 -2.68 5.76
C GLN A 26 -13.39 -2.62 4.54
N PRO A 27 -12.12 -3.02 4.66
CA PRO A 27 -11.20 -3.03 3.55
C PRO A 27 -11.65 -4.02 2.47
N ASP A 28 -11.33 -3.73 1.21
CA ASP A 28 -11.46 -4.71 0.14
C ASP A 28 -10.70 -6.00 0.53
N VAL A 29 -11.20 -7.17 0.12
CA VAL A 29 -10.60 -8.48 0.49
C VAL A 29 -9.11 -8.54 0.12
N SER A 30 -8.73 -8.01 -1.06
CA SER A 30 -7.33 -7.93 -1.51
C SER A 30 -6.45 -6.99 -0.67
N ALA A 31 -7.07 -6.13 0.14
CA ALA A 31 -6.41 -5.10 0.93
C ALA A 31 -6.48 -5.35 2.45
N GLN A 32 -6.99 -6.48 2.87
CA GLN A 32 -7.11 -6.81 4.31
C GLN A 32 -5.74 -6.70 5.01
N PRO A 33 -5.64 -5.91 6.09
CA PRO A 33 -4.42 -5.78 6.86
C PRO A 33 -4.30 -6.91 7.90
N ASP A 34 -3.08 -7.22 8.32
CA ASP A 34 -2.85 -8.05 9.50
C ASP A 34 -3.19 -7.28 10.78
N VAL A 35 -2.89 -5.98 10.79
CA VAL A 35 -3.15 -5.10 11.93
C VAL A 35 -3.92 -3.86 11.49
N LEU A 36 -5.07 -3.63 12.13
CA LEU A 36 -5.79 -2.36 12.05
C LEU A 36 -5.31 -1.44 13.17
N VAL A 37 -4.90 -0.23 12.82
CA VAL A 37 -4.46 0.79 13.77
C VAL A 37 -5.58 1.80 14.03
N VAL A 38 -5.85 2.07 15.29
CA VAL A 38 -6.75 3.15 15.74
C VAL A 38 -5.97 4.15 16.58
N SER A 39 -6.50 5.35 16.71
CA SER A 39 -5.99 6.34 17.66
C SER A 39 -7.06 6.71 18.68
N SER A 40 -6.64 6.94 19.91
CA SER A 40 -7.48 7.39 20.99
C SER A 40 -6.84 8.56 21.72
N PHE A 41 -7.64 9.34 22.46
CA PHE A 41 -7.07 10.14 23.54
C PHE A 41 -6.58 9.20 24.65
N ARG A 42 -5.54 9.61 25.35
CA ARG A 42 -4.92 8.78 26.38
C ARG A 42 -5.95 8.25 27.40
N GLY A 43 -6.09 6.94 27.46
CA GLY A 43 -7.02 6.26 28.37
C GLY A 43 -8.49 6.40 28.02
N ASN A 44 -8.85 7.06 26.91
CA ASN A 44 -10.25 7.19 26.48
C ASN A 44 -10.49 6.39 25.20
N TYR A 45 -11.22 5.29 25.32
CA TYR A 45 -11.58 4.39 24.23
C TYR A 45 -13.09 4.36 23.94
N GLU A 46 -13.84 5.39 24.42
CA GLU A 46 -15.27 5.47 24.17
C GLU A 46 -15.58 5.51 22.67
N PRO A 47 -16.60 4.78 22.22
CA PRO A 47 -17.01 4.76 20.83
C PRO A 47 -17.71 6.06 20.45
N VAL A 48 -16.94 7.03 19.94
CA VAL A 48 -17.50 8.29 19.45
C VAL A 48 -17.98 8.11 18.01
N PRO A 49 -19.21 8.52 17.66
CA PRO A 49 -19.73 8.43 16.30
C PRO A 49 -18.79 9.08 15.27
N LYS A 50 -18.69 8.47 14.10
CA LYS A 50 -17.82 8.90 12.98
C LYS A 50 -16.30 8.76 13.22
N THR A 51 -15.87 8.18 14.34
CA THR A 51 -14.49 7.76 14.55
C THR A 51 -14.29 6.30 14.14
N VAL A 52 -13.03 5.88 13.95
CA VAL A 52 -12.73 4.47 13.67
C VAL A 52 -13.17 3.59 14.84
N ILE A 53 -12.96 4.03 16.09
CA ILE A 53 -13.40 3.31 17.29
C ILE A 53 -14.94 3.18 17.31
N GLY A 54 -15.67 4.24 16.99
CA GLY A 54 -17.13 4.18 16.86
C GLY A 54 -17.58 3.20 15.77
N CYS A 55 -16.95 3.23 14.59
CA CYS A 55 -17.27 2.29 13.52
C CYS A 55 -16.97 0.83 13.89
N LEU A 56 -15.90 0.55 14.62
CA LEU A 56 -15.58 -0.79 15.13
C LEU A 56 -16.66 -1.29 16.07
N HIS A 57 -17.11 -0.45 17.00
CA HIS A 57 -18.18 -0.77 17.93
C HIS A 57 -19.50 -1.04 17.19
N ASP A 58 -19.94 -0.10 16.35
CA ASP A 58 -21.28 -0.13 15.73
C ASP A 58 -21.43 -1.23 14.68
N ARG A 59 -20.36 -1.57 13.96
CA ARG A 59 -20.43 -2.50 12.81
C ARG A 59 -19.87 -3.88 13.09
N LEU A 60 -18.84 -3.95 13.94
CA LEU A 60 -18.16 -5.21 14.23
C LEU A 60 -18.38 -5.68 15.67
N GLY A 61 -19.11 -4.92 16.48
CA GLY A 61 -19.36 -5.24 17.90
C GLY A 61 -18.09 -5.23 18.76
N LEU A 62 -16.98 -4.60 18.28
CA LEU A 62 -15.70 -4.59 18.98
C LEU A 62 -15.61 -3.43 19.97
N SER A 63 -15.43 -3.73 21.23
CA SER A 63 -15.18 -2.73 22.28
C SER A 63 -13.66 -2.54 22.45
N VAL A 64 -13.13 -1.43 21.94
CA VAL A 64 -11.70 -1.08 22.12
C VAL A 64 -11.36 -0.93 23.61
N MET A 65 -12.31 -0.49 24.43
CA MET A 65 -12.15 -0.41 25.89
C MET A 65 -11.87 -1.78 26.51
N GLN A 66 -12.65 -2.79 26.15
CA GLN A 66 -12.44 -4.16 26.64
C GLN A 66 -11.12 -4.75 26.12
N LEU A 67 -10.79 -4.50 24.85
CA LEU A 67 -9.54 -4.96 24.26
C LEU A 67 -8.32 -4.32 24.93
N ALA A 68 -8.44 -3.10 25.42
CA ALA A 68 -7.36 -2.40 26.13
C ALA A 68 -7.08 -2.94 27.54
N GLU A 69 -7.96 -3.77 28.12
CA GLU A 69 -7.77 -4.36 29.46
C GLU A 69 -6.65 -5.41 29.46
N ALA A 70 -6.47 -6.15 28.35
CA ALA A 70 -5.52 -7.24 28.25
C ALA A 70 -4.74 -7.19 26.90
N PRO A 71 -3.91 -6.18 26.66
CA PRO A 71 -3.09 -6.13 25.47
C PRO A 71 -1.99 -7.21 25.53
N GLU A 72 -1.66 -7.81 24.39
CA GLU A 72 -0.52 -8.74 24.29
C GLU A 72 0.83 -8.00 24.29
N PHE A 73 0.87 -6.86 23.60
CA PHE A 73 2.06 -6.00 23.55
C PHE A 73 1.70 -4.56 23.89
N GLN A 74 2.63 -3.89 24.56
CA GLN A 74 2.53 -2.44 24.80
C GLN A 74 3.93 -1.79 24.86
N VAL A 75 3.99 -0.50 24.53
CA VAL A 75 5.22 0.29 24.60
C VAL A 75 4.97 1.61 25.34
N GLY A 76 6.03 2.10 25.97
CA GLY A 76 5.95 3.29 26.82
C GLY A 76 4.99 3.11 28.01
N MET A 77 4.47 4.22 28.53
CA MET A 77 3.39 4.19 29.54
C MET A 77 2.02 4.11 28.84
N ARG A 78 1.82 3.07 28.01
CA ARG A 78 0.69 2.91 27.08
C ARG A 78 0.65 3.91 25.91
N ASP A 79 1.79 4.36 25.43
CA ASP A 79 1.80 5.22 24.23
C ASP A 79 1.26 4.47 22.99
N ALA A 80 1.46 3.15 22.94
CA ALA A 80 0.79 2.25 21.99
C ALA A 80 0.66 0.83 22.58
N TRP A 81 -0.40 0.12 22.19
CA TRP A 81 -0.65 -1.27 22.58
C TRP A 81 -1.32 -2.06 21.45
N MET A 82 -1.24 -3.39 21.49
CA MET A 82 -1.80 -4.29 20.49
C MET A 82 -2.45 -5.50 21.15
N THR A 83 -3.56 -5.94 20.58
CA THR A 83 -4.31 -7.11 21.04
C THR A 83 -3.57 -8.43 20.73
N PRO A 84 -3.88 -9.52 21.42
CA PRO A 84 -3.68 -10.87 20.86
C PRO A 84 -4.48 -11.02 19.54
N PRO A 85 -4.27 -12.12 18.80
CA PRO A 85 -5.10 -12.41 17.63
C PRO A 85 -6.58 -12.38 17.99
N LEU A 86 -7.36 -11.67 17.18
CA LEU A 86 -8.80 -11.54 17.33
C LEU A 86 -9.51 -12.76 16.73
N GLU A 87 -10.81 -12.88 16.97
CA GLU A 87 -11.63 -13.96 16.43
C GLU A 87 -11.63 -14.00 14.91
N ALA A 88 -11.71 -15.19 14.36
CA ALA A 88 -11.78 -15.41 12.91
C ALA A 88 -13.06 -14.77 12.33
N GLY A 89 -12.93 -14.21 11.10
CA GLY A 89 -14.04 -13.57 10.40
C GLY A 89 -13.99 -12.04 10.42
N LEU A 90 -13.12 -11.45 11.22
CA LEU A 90 -12.84 -10.01 11.12
C LEU A 90 -11.94 -9.71 9.90
N PRO A 91 -12.05 -8.50 9.32
CA PRO A 91 -11.22 -8.11 8.15
C PRO A 91 -9.77 -7.76 8.52
N PHE A 92 -9.32 -8.05 9.72
CA PHE A 92 -7.97 -7.90 10.24
C PHE A 92 -7.74 -8.88 11.40
N GLN A 93 -6.49 -9.24 11.66
CA GLN A 93 -6.16 -10.24 12.67
C GLN A 93 -5.95 -9.64 14.06
N ARG A 94 -5.47 -8.41 14.15
CA ARG A 94 -5.15 -7.71 15.40
C ARG A 94 -5.56 -6.25 15.34
N LEU A 95 -5.79 -5.65 16.48
CA LEU A 95 -5.98 -4.22 16.64
C LEU A 95 -4.76 -3.64 17.37
N ALA A 96 -4.21 -2.56 16.85
CA ALA A 96 -3.25 -1.72 17.56
C ALA A 96 -3.89 -0.36 17.86
N CYS A 97 -3.67 0.15 19.05
CA CYS A 97 -4.11 1.50 19.42
C CYS A 97 -2.91 2.38 19.73
N VAL A 98 -2.94 3.60 19.22
CA VAL A 98 -1.96 4.66 19.51
C VAL A 98 -2.63 5.70 20.38
N GLU A 99 -2.11 5.92 21.59
CA GLU A 99 -2.63 6.93 22.48
C GLU A 99 -1.98 8.28 22.24
N MET A 100 -2.80 9.30 21.99
CA MET A 100 -2.38 10.64 21.64
C MET A 100 -2.82 11.64 22.71
N LEU A 101 -2.04 12.73 22.85
CA LEU A 101 -2.47 13.88 23.62
C LEU A 101 -3.59 14.63 22.89
N ASP A 102 -4.36 15.43 23.62
CA ASP A 102 -5.36 16.32 23.01
C ASP A 102 -4.67 17.53 22.38
N LEU A 103 -4.59 17.54 21.05
CA LEU A 103 -3.91 18.58 20.27
C LEU A 103 -4.77 19.83 20.04
N ARG A 104 -6.05 19.80 20.44
CA ARG A 104 -6.93 21.00 20.32
C ARG A 104 -6.49 22.11 21.26
N ALA A 105 -5.83 21.75 22.37
CA ALA A 105 -5.31 22.69 23.35
C ALA A 105 -3.88 23.18 23.02
N ASP A 106 -3.15 22.48 22.15
CA ASP A 106 -1.73 22.75 21.89
C ASP A 106 -1.36 22.44 20.43
N ALA A 107 -1.66 23.41 19.56
CA ALA A 107 -1.37 23.27 18.13
C ALA A 107 0.14 23.34 17.80
N GLU A 108 0.95 23.97 18.63
CA GLU A 108 2.40 24.16 18.40
C GLU A 108 3.16 22.83 18.47
N HIS A 109 2.69 21.88 19.28
CA HIS A 109 3.32 20.56 19.43
C HIS A 109 2.66 19.44 18.59
N SER A 110 1.79 19.81 17.64
CA SER A 110 1.04 18.83 16.84
C SER A 110 1.96 17.93 16.02
N GLU A 111 3.01 18.48 15.40
CA GLU A 111 3.97 17.71 14.60
C GLU A 111 4.69 16.65 15.43
N ASP A 112 5.24 17.06 16.57
CA ASP A 112 5.98 16.15 17.45
C ASP A 112 5.06 15.06 18.01
N THR A 113 3.83 15.40 18.35
CA THR A 113 2.84 14.43 18.84
C THR A 113 2.49 13.39 17.77
N ILE A 114 2.25 13.79 16.51
CA ILE A 114 1.99 12.88 15.40
C ILE A 114 3.22 12.00 15.13
N LYS A 115 4.41 12.61 15.05
CA LYS A 115 5.67 11.87 14.85
C LYS A 115 5.94 10.88 15.99
N ARG A 116 5.66 11.26 17.23
CA ARG A 116 5.76 10.37 18.40
C ARG A 116 4.78 9.22 18.31
N ALA A 117 3.52 9.47 17.96
CA ALA A 117 2.52 8.43 17.79
C ALA A 117 2.94 7.38 16.75
N VAL A 118 3.45 7.82 15.59
CA VAL A 118 3.99 6.92 14.56
C VAL A 118 5.21 6.15 15.08
N ARG A 119 6.14 6.79 15.78
CA ARG A 119 7.31 6.10 16.38
C ARG A 119 6.89 5.06 17.41
N SER A 120 5.91 5.36 18.27
CA SER A 120 5.39 4.42 19.27
C SER A 120 4.72 3.21 18.60
N LEU A 121 3.97 3.42 17.51
CA LEU A 121 3.42 2.33 16.70
C LEU A 121 4.52 1.43 16.15
N PHE A 122 5.55 2.01 15.52
CA PHE A 122 6.65 1.22 14.96
C PHE A 122 7.49 0.52 16.04
N GLY A 123 7.65 1.14 17.21
CA GLY A 123 8.24 0.49 18.38
C GLY A 123 7.43 -0.71 18.86
N LEU A 124 6.11 -0.60 18.88
CA LEU A 124 5.19 -1.69 19.20
C LEU A 124 5.30 -2.85 18.18
N LEU A 125 5.35 -2.52 16.88
CA LEU A 125 5.52 -3.50 15.81
C LEU A 125 6.89 -4.21 15.91
N ALA A 126 7.94 -3.49 16.30
CA ALA A 126 9.26 -4.09 16.55
C ALA A 126 9.23 -5.06 17.73
N VAL A 127 8.53 -4.72 18.82
CA VAL A 127 8.35 -5.63 19.96
C VAL A 127 7.60 -6.89 19.52
N ALA A 128 6.55 -6.76 18.72
CA ALA A 128 5.81 -7.92 18.18
C ALA A 128 6.72 -8.79 17.29
N GLU A 129 7.51 -8.19 16.39
CA GLU A 129 8.42 -8.91 15.51
C GLU A 129 9.50 -9.67 16.30
N ILE A 130 10.10 -9.07 17.34
CA ILE A 130 11.08 -9.71 18.22
C ILE A 130 10.45 -10.92 18.95
N ASN A 131 9.16 -10.85 19.26
CA ASN A 131 8.42 -11.96 19.86
C ASN A 131 7.87 -12.97 18.83
N GLY A 132 8.32 -12.92 17.59
CA GLY A 132 7.99 -13.90 16.55
C GLY A 132 6.66 -13.63 15.82
N VAL A 133 6.01 -12.49 16.05
CA VAL A 133 4.76 -12.13 15.33
C VAL A 133 5.11 -11.48 14.00
N SER A 134 4.82 -12.16 12.90
CA SER A 134 5.05 -11.64 11.55
C SER A 134 3.84 -10.82 11.08
N ILE A 135 4.01 -9.51 10.96
CA ILE A 135 3.01 -8.55 10.47
C ILE A 135 3.49 -8.02 9.13
N LYS A 136 2.76 -8.27 8.06
CA LYS A 136 3.14 -7.84 6.71
C LYS A 136 2.46 -6.55 6.29
N ARG A 137 1.21 -6.36 6.69
CA ARG A 137 0.37 -5.24 6.25
C ARG A 137 -0.32 -4.59 7.44
N ILE A 138 -0.18 -3.28 7.56
CA ILE A 138 -0.90 -2.50 8.56
C ILE A 138 -1.79 -1.47 7.86
N ALA A 139 -2.98 -1.22 8.41
CA ALA A 139 -3.87 -0.15 7.97
C ALA A 139 -4.05 0.86 9.09
N MET A 140 -3.94 2.14 8.79
CA MET A 140 -4.10 3.21 9.76
C MET A 140 -4.78 4.43 9.13
N PRO A 141 -5.57 5.20 9.89
CA PRO A 141 -6.11 6.47 9.43
C PRO A 141 -4.99 7.53 9.36
N ILE A 142 -5.27 8.66 8.69
CA ILE A 142 -4.42 9.83 8.83
C ILE A 142 -4.64 10.39 10.25
N LEU A 143 -3.64 10.21 11.11
CA LEU A 143 -3.73 10.55 12.53
C LEU A 143 -4.02 12.03 12.74
N GLY A 144 -4.88 12.37 13.70
CA GLY A 144 -5.17 13.76 14.07
C GLY A 144 -6.13 14.51 13.14
N THR A 145 -6.52 13.97 11.98
CA THR A 145 -7.45 14.66 11.06
C THR A 145 -8.93 14.51 11.45
N GLY A 146 -9.26 13.58 12.34
CA GLY A 146 -10.60 13.39 12.87
C GLY A 146 -10.93 14.38 13.99
N ASN A 147 -11.22 13.88 15.19
CA ASN A 147 -11.62 14.70 16.35
C ASN A 147 -10.58 15.74 16.82
N GLN A 148 -9.31 15.58 16.46
CA GLN A 148 -8.25 16.56 16.71
C GLN A 148 -8.33 17.78 15.77
N GLY A 149 -8.98 17.68 14.61
CA GLY A 149 -9.22 18.77 13.68
C GLY A 149 -7.99 19.28 12.93
N LEU A 150 -6.89 18.51 12.90
CA LEU A 150 -5.68 18.89 12.15
C LEU A 150 -5.93 18.81 10.65
N LYS A 151 -5.29 19.70 9.89
CA LYS A 151 -5.36 19.69 8.43
C LYS A 151 -4.52 18.55 7.84
N MET A 152 -5.07 17.84 6.88
CA MET A 152 -4.40 16.72 6.22
C MET A 152 -3.11 17.15 5.53
N GLU A 153 -3.06 18.37 4.96
CA GLU A 153 -1.89 18.94 4.30
C GLU A 153 -0.68 19.06 5.22
N ALA A 154 -0.91 19.27 6.51
CA ALA A 154 0.16 19.34 7.51
C ALA A 154 0.55 17.92 7.99
N VAL A 155 -0.43 17.10 8.30
CA VAL A 155 -0.21 15.79 8.95
C VAL A 155 0.38 14.76 8.03
N MET A 156 -0.09 14.65 6.79
CA MET A 156 0.38 13.62 5.84
C MET A 156 1.90 13.68 5.61
N PRO A 157 2.52 14.85 5.37
CA PRO A 157 3.97 14.93 5.24
C PRO A 157 4.71 14.38 6.48
N TRP A 158 4.28 14.73 7.68
CA TRP A 158 4.90 14.27 8.92
C TRP A 158 4.81 12.75 9.08
N MET A 159 3.63 12.17 8.76
CA MET A 159 3.43 10.72 8.82
C MET A 159 4.27 10.00 7.78
N ILE A 160 4.22 10.42 6.51
CA ILE A 160 4.92 9.77 5.42
C ILE A 160 6.43 9.81 5.64
N GLU A 161 6.99 10.97 6.02
CA GLU A 161 8.41 11.10 6.34
C GLU A 161 8.82 10.15 7.47
N THR A 162 8.03 10.11 8.55
CA THR A 162 8.34 9.27 9.72
C THR A 162 8.21 7.79 9.38
N ILE A 163 7.14 7.37 8.71
CA ILE A 163 6.93 5.99 8.28
C ILE A 163 8.06 5.55 7.34
N SER A 164 8.42 6.38 6.36
CA SER A 164 9.49 6.06 5.39
C SER A 164 10.83 5.78 6.08
N LYS A 165 11.17 6.56 7.11
CA LYS A 165 12.39 6.35 7.89
C LYS A 165 12.36 5.08 8.74
N LEU A 166 11.18 4.68 9.23
CA LEU A 166 11.04 3.57 10.17
C LEU A 166 10.80 2.23 9.47
N LEU A 167 10.26 2.22 8.25
CA LEU A 167 10.01 0.99 7.48
C LEU A 167 11.26 0.14 7.25
N GLY A 168 12.42 0.77 7.16
CA GLY A 168 13.71 0.06 7.02
C GLY A 168 14.16 -0.69 8.25
N ASN A 169 13.56 -0.44 9.41
CA ASN A 169 13.96 -1.06 10.68
C ASN A 169 13.21 -2.37 10.97
N LEU A 170 12.17 -2.69 10.20
CA LEU A 170 11.32 -3.86 10.39
C LEU A 170 11.43 -4.78 9.17
N SER A 171 11.73 -6.05 9.42
CA SER A 171 11.89 -7.03 8.35
C SER A 171 10.56 -7.57 7.82
N SER A 172 9.55 -7.68 8.69
CA SER A 172 8.25 -8.28 8.37
C SER A 172 7.31 -7.32 7.64
N ILE A 173 7.29 -6.02 8.00
CA ILE A 173 6.35 -5.04 7.44
C ILE A 173 6.66 -4.79 5.96
N GLN A 174 5.68 -5.00 5.12
CA GLN A 174 5.78 -4.84 3.67
C GLN A 174 4.98 -3.66 3.16
N THR A 175 3.83 -3.39 3.79
CA THR A 175 2.90 -2.35 3.33
C THR A 175 2.27 -1.63 4.51
N VAL A 176 2.29 -0.30 4.45
CA VAL A 176 1.53 0.59 5.33
C VAL A 176 0.41 1.20 4.50
N GLN A 177 -0.84 0.98 4.88
CA GLN A 177 -2.01 1.55 4.23
C GLN A 177 -2.51 2.76 5.02
N LEU A 178 -2.48 3.93 4.40
CA LEU A 178 -3.04 5.16 4.93
C LEU A 178 -4.45 5.34 4.37
N TYR A 179 -5.44 5.38 5.25
CA TYR A 179 -6.85 5.49 4.86
C TYR A 179 -7.38 6.90 5.05
N VAL A 180 -8.10 7.37 4.02
CA VAL A 180 -8.98 8.54 4.05
C VAL A 180 -10.39 8.11 3.70
N LEU A 181 -11.41 8.69 4.35
CA LEU A 181 -12.79 8.22 4.18
C LEU A 181 -13.38 8.63 2.83
N ARG A 182 -13.23 9.89 2.40
CA ARG A 182 -13.85 10.47 1.18
C ARG A 182 -13.00 11.53 0.48
N GLU A 183 -11.75 11.67 0.84
CA GLU A 183 -10.87 12.77 0.40
C GLU A 183 -9.67 12.25 -0.39
N GLY A 184 -9.87 11.14 -1.10
CA GLY A 184 -8.80 10.46 -1.81
C GLY A 184 -8.08 11.34 -2.83
N ALA A 185 -8.84 12.13 -3.60
CA ALA A 185 -8.26 13.02 -4.61
C ALA A 185 -7.37 14.12 -3.98
N GLN A 186 -7.82 14.74 -2.88
CA GLN A 186 -7.05 15.73 -2.16
C GLN A 186 -5.80 15.11 -1.53
N ALA A 187 -5.95 13.97 -0.88
CA ALA A 187 -4.83 13.23 -0.29
C ALA A 187 -3.79 12.82 -1.35
N ALA A 188 -4.23 12.40 -2.54
CA ALA A 188 -3.34 12.10 -3.66
C ALA A 188 -2.57 13.33 -4.14
N GLN A 189 -3.21 14.49 -4.21
CA GLN A 189 -2.55 15.75 -4.58
C GLN A 189 -1.46 16.14 -3.55
N ILE A 190 -1.78 16.02 -2.25
CA ILE A 190 -0.81 16.29 -1.18
C ILE A 190 0.40 15.35 -1.32
N LEU A 191 0.15 14.06 -1.53
CA LEU A 191 1.21 13.06 -1.69
C LEU A 191 2.07 13.35 -2.93
N ASN A 192 1.45 13.65 -4.07
CA ASN A 192 2.18 13.99 -5.30
C ASN A 192 3.03 15.26 -5.12
N LYS A 193 2.49 16.29 -4.44
CA LYS A 193 3.24 17.50 -4.14
C LYS A 193 4.42 17.21 -3.21
N LEU A 194 4.22 16.41 -2.17
CA LEU A 194 5.28 16.02 -1.23
C LEU A 194 6.44 15.30 -1.93
N LEU A 195 6.11 14.45 -2.89
CA LEU A 195 7.07 13.65 -3.63
C LEU A 195 7.59 14.37 -4.90
N GLU A 196 7.27 15.65 -5.06
CA GLU A 196 7.61 16.44 -6.25
C GLU A 196 7.20 15.75 -7.57
N ARG A 197 6.15 14.92 -7.50
CA ARG A 197 5.60 14.26 -8.67
C ARG A 197 4.73 15.26 -9.44
N GLU A 198 4.82 15.21 -10.78
CA GLU A 198 3.86 15.91 -11.61
C GLU A 198 2.44 15.44 -11.26
N GLN A 199 1.50 16.39 -11.22
CA GLN A 199 0.09 16.01 -11.11
C GLN A 199 -0.22 15.12 -12.31
N SER A 200 -0.46 13.84 -12.04
CA SER A 200 -0.90 12.94 -13.08
C SER A 200 -2.27 13.44 -13.54
N THR A 201 -2.30 14.09 -14.69
CA THR A 201 -3.51 14.22 -15.45
C THR A 201 -4.10 12.82 -15.55
N SER A 202 -5.36 12.65 -15.13
CA SER A 202 -6.07 11.40 -15.32
C SER A 202 -6.00 11.06 -16.80
N VAL A 203 -5.12 10.15 -17.18
CA VAL A 203 -5.05 9.68 -18.56
C VAL A 203 -6.25 8.79 -18.72
N LYS A 204 -7.35 9.34 -19.28
CA LYS A 204 -8.51 8.55 -19.61
C LYS A 204 -8.11 7.53 -20.68
N VAL A 205 -8.59 6.31 -20.50
CA VAL A 205 -8.53 5.30 -21.53
C VAL A 205 -9.22 5.89 -22.76
N SER A 206 -8.46 6.20 -23.82
CA SER A 206 -9.02 6.67 -25.07
C SER A 206 -9.66 5.50 -25.81
N ALA A 207 -10.56 5.76 -26.77
CA ALA A 207 -11.13 4.71 -27.59
C ALA A 207 -10.05 3.82 -28.26
N GLU A 208 -8.88 4.39 -28.53
CA GLU A 208 -7.72 3.68 -29.11
C GLU A 208 -7.07 2.68 -28.13
N SER A 209 -7.13 2.94 -26.82
CA SER A 209 -6.60 2.05 -25.78
C SER A 209 -7.66 1.14 -25.17
N GLU A 210 -8.94 1.34 -25.49
CA GLU A 210 -10.05 0.60 -24.88
C GLU A 210 -10.01 -0.90 -25.23
N ALA A 211 -9.72 -1.23 -26.49
CA ALA A 211 -9.57 -2.62 -26.92
C ALA A 211 -8.41 -3.31 -26.20
N LEU A 212 -7.29 -2.62 -26.04
CA LEU A 212 -6.12 -3.15 -25.34
C LEU A 212 -6.38 -3.29 -23.84
N ALA A 213 -7.04 -2.32 -23.22
CA ALA A 213 -7.46 -2.42 -21.82
C ALA A 213 -8.41 -3.62 -21.60
N SER A 214 -9.34 -3.86 -22.52
CA SER A 214 -10.23 -5.03 -22.47
C SER A 214 -9.48 -6.35 -22.58
N GLN A 215 -8.46 -6.44 -23.43
CA GLN A 215 -7.58 -7.63 -23.54
C GLN A 215 -6.80 -7.86 -22.23
N VAL A 216 -6.21 -6.81 -21.68
CA VAL A 216 -5.52 -6.86 -20.39
C VAL A 216 -6.48 -7.33 -19.27
N CYS A 217 -7.71 -6.79 -19.23
CA CYS A 217 -8.72 -7.23 -18.25
C CYS A 217 -9.06 -8.72 -18.39
N ALA A 218 -9.19 -9.23 -19.62
CA ALA A 218 -9.46 -10.65 -19.87
C ALA A 218 -8.32 -11.54 -19.36
N LYS A 219 -7.05 -11.15 -19.63
CA LYS A 219 -5.86 -11.88 -19.16
C LYS A 219 -5.70 -11.80 -17.64
N LEU A 220 -6.02 -10.67 -17.01
CA LEU A 220 -6.02 -10.54 -15.54
C LEU A 220 -7.05 -11.48 -14.91
N ASN A 221 -8.27 -11.58 -15.47
CA ASN A 221 -9.26 -12.54 -15.00
C ASN A 221 -8.74 -13.97 -15.13
N ALA A 222 -8.18 -14.34 -16.29
CA ALA A 222 -7.61 -15.68 -16.50
C ALA A 222 -6.48 -16.00 -15.51
N LEU A 223 -5.63 -15.03 -15.20
CA LEU A 223 -4.57 -15.18 -14.19
C LEU A 223 -5.15 -15.47 -12.80
N LEU A 224 -6.19 -14.72 -12.41
CA LEU A 224 -6.88 -14.90 -11.13
C LEU A 224 -7.61 -16.24 -11.04
N GLU A 225 -8.20 -16.71 -12.13
CA GLU A 225 -8.84 -18.03 -12.20
C GLU A 225 -7.78 -19.17 -12.07
N LYS A 226 -6.64 -19.04 -12.76
CA LYS A 226 -5.54 -20.02 -12.70
C LYS A 226 -4.96 -20.15 -11.28
N SER A 227 -4.93 -19.07 -10.51
CA SER A 227 -4.47 -19.09 -9.12
C SER A 227 -5.49 -19.62 -8.11
N GLY A 228 -6.63 -20.15 -8.56
CA GLY A 228 -7.65 -20.76 -7.70
C GLY A 228 -8.36 -19.79 -6.76
N GLY A 229 -8.36 -18.49 -7.09
CA GLY A 229 -8.97 -17.45 -6.25
C GLY A 229 -8.23 -17.22 -4.93
N ASN A 230 -7.06 -17.79 -4.76
CA ASN A 230 -6.23 -17.55 -3.59
C ASN A 230 -5.74 -16.09 -3.65
N LEU A 231 -6.30 -15.26 -2.77
CA LEU A 231 -5.97 -13.84 -2.67
C LEU A 231 -4.69 -13.65 -1.84
N ASP A 232 -3.64 -14.37 -2.23
CA ASP A 232 -2.33 -14.07 -1.73
C ASP A 232 -1.84 -12.70 -2.26
N ARG A 233 -0.70 -12.27 -1.77
CA ARG A 233 -0.13 -10.96 -2.12
C ARG A 233 0.10 -10.78 -3.62
N ASP A 234 0.37 -11.88 -4.32
CA ASP A 234 0.75 -11.88 -5.73
C ASP A 234 -0.47 -11.56 -6.61
N ASN A 235 -1.65 -11.98 -6.17
CA ASN A 235 -2.91 -11.71 -6.85
C ASN A 235 -3.54 -10.34 -6.50
N ALA A 236 -3.17 -9.73 -5.36
CA ALA A 236 -3.73 -8.44 -4.95
C ALA A 236 -3.52 -7.33 -6.00
N ALA A 237 -2.34 -7.27 -6.62
CA ALA A 237 -2.05 -6.30 -7.67
C ALA A 237 -2.90 -6.53 -8.94
N ALA A 238 -3.15 -7.79 -9.29
CA ALA A 238 -4.01 -8.15 -10.43
C ALA A 238 -5.47 -7.73 -10.20
N VAL A 239 -6.01 -7.98 -8.99
CA VAL A 239 -7.37 -7.59 -8.61
C VAL A 239 -7.54 -6.08 -8.66
N GLU A 240 -6.58 -5.33 -8.12
CA GLU A 240 -6.65 -3.88 -8.11
C GLU A 240 -6.51 -3.27 -9.51
N LEU A 241 -5.57 -3.76 -10.33
CA LEU A 241 -5.44 -3.37 -11.74
C LEU A 241 -6.75 -3.58 -12.50
N LEU A 242 -7.34 -4.78 -12.36
CA LEU A 242 -8.61 -5.12 -13.00
C LEU A 242 -9.74 -4.18 -12.57
N SER A 243 -9.81 -3.85 -11.27
CA SER A 243 -10.81 -2.93 -10.74
C SER A 243 -10.65 -1.52 -11.30
N LEU A 244 -9.41 -1.02 -11.39
CA LEU A 244 -9.13 0.33 -11.90
C LEU A 244 -9.39 0.43 -13.40
N LEU A 245 -8.97 -0.56 -14.19
CA LEU A 245 -9.20 -0.59 -15.63
C LEU A 245 -10.70 -0.68 -15.98
N LYS A 246 -11.49 -1.48 -15.25
CA LYS A 246 -12.95 -1.60 -15.46
C LYS A 246 -13.71 -0.32 -15.11
N ARG A 247 -13.19 0.50 -14.19
CA ARG A 247 -13.87 1.73 -13.76
C ARG A 247 -13.42 2.98 -14.53
N ASP A 248 -12.47 2.85 -15.45
CA ASP A 248 -11.77 3.98 -16.09
C ASP A 248 -11.26 5.03 -15.06
N ALA A 249 -10.80 4.56 -13.92
CA ALA A 249 -10.58 5.35 -12.70
C ALA A 249 -9.13 5.32 -12.20
N GLY A 250 -8.16 4.97 -13.03
CA GLY A 250 -6.77 4.88 -12.60
C GLY A 250 -5.92 6.08 -13.05
N SER A 251 -5.10 6.66 -12.15
CA SER A 251 -4.00 7.49 -12.61
C SER A 251 -2.94 6.60 -13.27
N PHE A 252 -2.20 7.12 -14.26
CA PHE A 252 -1.07 6.39 -14.86
C PHE A 252 -0.09 5.89 -13.80
N ILE A 253 0.19 6.72 -12.80
CA ILE A 253 1.07 6.38 -11.66
C ILE A 253 0.60 5.12 -10.95
N THR A 254 -0.69 5.06 -10.63
CA THR A 254 -1.26 3.91 -9.92
C THR A 254 -1.24 2.65 -10.79
N LEU A 255 -1.60 2.78 -12.07
CA LEU A 255 -1.55 1.66 -13.01
C LEU A 255 -0.12 1.14 -13.20
N ALA A 256 0.84 2.03 -13.38
CA ALA A 256 2.26 1.67 -13.55
C ALA A 256 2.85 1.00 -12.29
N ALA A 257 2.50 1.50 -11.10
CA ALA A 257 2.94 0.91 -9.84
C ALA A 257 2.39 -0.50 -9.64
N LEU A 258 1.11 -0.72 -9.94
CA LEU A 258 0.47 -2.03 -9.85
C LEU A 258 0.99 -2.99 -10.92
N ALA A 259 1.19 -2.52 -12.16
CA ALA A 259 1.78 -3.31 -13.23
C ALA A 259 3.19 -3.81 -12.85
N ARG A 260 4.02 -2.93 -12.27
CA ARG A 260 5.34 -3.32 -11.76
C ARG A 260 5.25 -4.40 -10.67
N ARG A 261 4.31 -4.26 -9.71
CA ARG A 261 4.09 -5.27 -8.66
C ARG A 261 3.68 -6.62 -9.24
N LEU A 262 2.80 -6.58 -10.24
CA LEU A 262 2.35 -7.80 -10.91
C LEU A 262 3.49 -8.48 -11.67
N VAL A 263 4.36 -7.72 -12.36
CA VAL A 263 5.58 -8.25 -12.97
C VAL A 263 6.47 -8.91 -11.91
N GLU A 264 6.65 -8.26 -10.75
CA GLU A 264 7.48 -8.83 -9.68
C GLU A 264 6.93 -10.16 -9.18
N ALA A 265 5.61 -10.27 -9.03
CA ALA A 265 4.93 -11.50 -8.64
C ALA A 265 5.12 -12.63 -9.68
N ILE A 266 4.86 -12.32 -10.96
CA ILE A 266 5.03 -13.28 -12.07
C ILE A 266 6.48 -13.77 -12.16
N VAL A 267 7.45 -12.85 -12.12
CA VAL A 267 8.88 -13.18 -12.17
C VAL A 267 9.30 -14.03 -10.97
N GLN A 268 8.80 -13.71 -9.78
CA GLN A 268 9.07 -14.49 -8.58
C GLN A 268 8.47 -15.89 -8.65
N GLY A 269 7.25 -16.03 -9.16
CA GLY A 269 6.62 -17.35 -9.37
C GLY A 269 7.45 -18.23 -10.28
N VAL A 270 7.85 -17.73 -11.45
CA VAL A 270 8.70 -18.45 -12.40
C VAL A 270 10.07 -18.79 -11.80
N ALA A 271 10.70 -17.85 -11.10
CA ALA A 271 11.98 -18.08 -10.43
C ALA A 271 11.87 -19.21 -9.38
N THR A 272 10.79 -19.23 -8.62
CA THR A 272 10.52 -20.28 -7.61
C THR A 272 10.31 -21.65 -8.28
N GLU A 273 9.50 -21.73 -9.34
CA GLU A 273 9.28 -22.97 -10.10
C GLU A 273 10.57 -23.54 -10.70
N LYS A 274 11.48 -22.66 -11.10
CA LYS A 274 12.79 -23.04 -11.66
C LYS A 274 13.88 -23.26 -10.61
N GLY A 275 13.59 -23.13 -9.32
CA GLY A 275 14.56 -23.31 -8.24
C GLY A 275 15.65 -22.22 -8.19
N ALA A 276 15.36 -21.03 -8.72
CA ALA A 276 16.31 -19.91 -8.72
C ALA A 276 16.59 -19.40 -7.31
N LYS A 277 17.81 -18.90 -7.09
CA LYS A 277 18.15 -18.20 -5.85
C LYS A 277 17.29 -16.94 -5.70
N ALA A 278 16.88 -16.66 -4.47
CA ALA A 278 16.14 -15.45 -4.15
C ALA A 278 17.02 -14.20 -4.38
N GLU A 279 16.66 -13.40 -5.38
CA GLU A 279 17.26 -12.11 -5.64
C GLU A 279 16.39 -11.00 -5.03
N ALA A 280 17.03 -10.00 -4.43
CA ALA A 280 16.31 -8.92 -3.75
C ALA A 280 15.75 -7.87 -4.75
N GLU A 281 16.49 -7.61 -5.84
CA GLU A 281 16.17 -6.55 -6.79
C GLU A 281 15.41 -7.08 -8.00
N LEU A 282 14.29 -6.44 -8.36
CA LEU A 282 13.49 -6.84 -9.53
C LEU A 282 14.30 -6.83 -10.83
N ILE A 283 15.26 -5.89 -10.99
CA ILE A 283 16.13 -5.86 -12.17
C ILE A 283 16.90 -7.17 -12.32
N LYS A 284 17.54 -7.65 -11.25
CA LYS A 284 18.32 -8.90 -11.27
C LYS A 284 17.43 -10.13 -11.45
N LYS A 285 16.21 -10.10 -10.87
CA LYS A 285 15.21 -11.15 -11.09
C LYS A 285 14.86 -11.27 -12.58
N ILE A 286 14.57 -10.14 -13.25
CA ILE A 286 14.24 -10.12 -14.68
C ILE A 286 15.44 -10.59 -15.52
N GLU A 287 16.62 -10.05 -15.27
CA GLU A 287 17.84 -10.45 -16.00
C GLU A 287 18.16 -11.95 -15.82
N GLY A 288 17.93 -12.49 -14.62
CA GLY A 288 18.11 -13.90 -14.33
C GLY A 288 17.23 -14.83 -15.16
N LEU A 289 16.06 -14.37 -15.63
CA LEU A 289 15.18 -15.16 -16.49
C LEU A 289 15.81 -15.51 -17.85
N ALA A 290 16.80 -14.76 -18.31
CA ALA A 290 17.55 -15.09 -19.53
C ALA A 290 18.20 -16.48 -19.46
N SER A 291 18.69 -16.88 -18.29
CA SER A 291 19.29 -18.21 -18.06
C SER A 291 18.28 -19.36 -18.16
N TYR A 292 17.00 -19.05 -18.09
CA TYR A 292 15.90 -20.00 -18.23
C TYR A 292 15.24 -19.98 -19.61
N GLY A 293 15.87 -19.31 -20.59
CA GLY A 293 15.43 -19.29 -21.97
C GLY A 293 14.35 -18.25 -22.30
N VAL A 294 14.09 -17.32 -21.38
CA VAL A 294 13.13 -16.24 -21.67
C VAL A 294 13.69 -15.31 -22.72
N ALA A 295 12.92 -15.05 -23.77
CA ALA A 295 13.34 -14.27 -24.91
C ALA A 295 13.72 -12.81 -24.54
N PRO A 296 14.77 -12.22 -25.14
CA PRO A 296 15.21 -10.87 -24.81
C PRO A 296 14.13 -9.78 -24.95
N TRP A 297 13.23 -9.93 -25.92
CA TRP A 297 12.12 -8.99 -26.12
C TRP A 297 11.10 -9.03 -24.97
N MET A 298 10.88 -10.21 -24.36
CA MET A 298 10.02 -10.36 -23.19
C MET A 298 10.65 -9.68 -21.97
N LEU A 299 11.95 -9.86 -21.75
CA LEU A 299 12.70 -9.16 -20.70
C LEU A 299 12.59 -7.64 -20.87
N SER A 300 12.62 -7.14 -22.12
CA SER A 300 12.44 -5.72 -22.41
C SER A 300 11.07 -5.19 -22.01
N TYR A 301 9.99 -5.95 -22.21
CA TYR A 301 8.66 -5.57 -21.74
C TYR A 301 8.60 -5.52 -20.21
N MET A 302 9.16 -6.50 -19.52
CA MET A 302 9.24 -6.51 -18.06
C MET A 302 10.06 -5.32 -17.54
N HIS A 303 11.18 -4.99 -18.17
CA HIS A 303 11.98 -3.83 -17.81
C HIS A 303 11.24 -2.51 -18.05
N THR A 304 10.47 -2.39 -19.12
CA THR A 304 9.63 -1.22 -19.38
C THR A 304 8.60 -1.01 -18.26
N LEU A 305 7.88 -2.05 -17.87
CA LEU A 305 6.94 -1.98 -16.75
C LEU A 305 7.63 -1.67 -15.43
N ARG A 306 8.83 -2.22 -15.19
CA ARG A 306 9.64 -1.90 -14.03
C ARG A 306 10.04 -0.42 -14.02
N VAL A 307 10.48 0.14 -15.14
CA VAL A 307 10.88 1.55 -15.25
C VAL A 307 9.69 2.47 -15.04
N PHE A 308 8.57 2.22 -15.71
CA PHE A 308 7.35 3.02 -15.51
C PHE A 308 6.90 2.99 -14.04
N GLY A 309 6.87 1.82 -13.41
CA GLY A 309 6.51 1.70 -12.01
C GLY A 309 7.51 2.37 -11.08
N ASN A 310 8.80 2.33 -11.38
CA ASN A 310 9.82 3.04 -10.60
C ASN A 310 9.66 4.56 -10.72
N GLU A 311 9.51 5.10 -11.93
CA GLU A 311 9.33 6.54 -12.14
C GLU A 311 8.03 7.05 -11.53
N ALA A 312 7.00 6.21 -11.55
CA ALA A 312 5.73 6.51 -10.91
C ALA A 312 5.80 6.58 -9.38
N VAL A 313 6.75 5.88 -8.75
CA VAL A 313 6.71 5.56 -7.31
C VAL A 313 7.90 6.10 -6.53
N HIS A 314 8.98 6.53 -7.20
CA HIS A 314 10.20 7.00 -6.53
C HIS A 314 10.20 8.50 -6.26
N GLU A 315 10.73 8.84 -5.08
CA GLU A 315 11.17 10.18 -4.74
C GLU A 315 12.30 10.61 -5.70
N LYS A 316 12.11 11.72 -6.40
CA LYS A 316 13.15 12.24 -7.32
C LYS A 316 14.34 12.71 -6.49
N GLN A 317 15.54 12.25 -6.82
CA GLN A 317 16.76 12.95 -6.40
C GLN A 317 16.84 14.29 -7.14
N PRO A 318 17.12 15.42 -6.44
CA PRO A 318 16.92 16.78 -6.97
C PRO A 318 17.77 17.18 -8.19
N LYS A 319 18.64 16.33 -8.73
CA LYS A 319 19.66 16.75 -9.68
C LYS A 319 19.59 16.20 -11.11
N GLU A 320 18.65 15.32 -11.46
CA GLU A 320 18.85 14.58 -12.73
C GLU A 320 17.68 14.48 -13.71
N ARG A 321 16.49 15.04 -13.50
CA ARG A 321 15.40 14.80 -14.45
C ARG A 321 14.57 16.03 -14.79
N HIS A 322 14.53 16.33 -16.08
CA HIS A 322 13.44 17.11 -16.67
C HIS A 322 12.16 16.27 -16.58
N PRO A 323 11.12 16.75 -15.88
CA PRO A 323 9.85 16.03 -15.80
C PRO A 323 9.23 15.93 -17.19
N ARG A 324 9.06 14.72 -17.69
CA ARG A 324 8.29 14.46 -18.91
C ARG A 324 6.84 14.24 -18.53
N ALA A 325 5.94 15.07 -19.04
CA ALA A 325 4.52 14.87 -18.87
C ALA A 325 4.10 13.51 -19.45
N VAL A 326 3.42 12.69 -18.61
CA VAL A 326 2.83 11.43 -19.06
C VAL A 326 1.68 11.72 -20.01
N ASN A 327 1.62 11.01 -21.11
CA ASN A 327 0.61 11.19 -22.14
C ASN A 327 -0.10 9.85 -22.48
N LYS A 328 -1.09 9.93 -23.40
CA LYS A 328 -1.85 8.75 -23.84
C LYS A 328 -1.00 7.61 -24.44
N TRP A 329 0.12 7.94 -25.05
CA TRP A 329 1.02 6.95 -25.63
C TRP A 329 1.76 6.16 -24.56
N ASP A 330 2.12 6.79 -23.46
CA ASP A 330 2.75 6.12 -22.33
C ASP A 330 1.78 5.10 -21.72
N LEU A 331 0.47 5.42 -21.63
CA LEU A 331 -0.56 4.47 -21.21
C LEU A 331 -0.69 3.29 -22.20
N MET A 332 -0.68 3.56 -23.50
CA MET A 332 -0.72 2.50 -24.51
C MET A 332 0.48 1.57 -24.41
N VAL A 333 1.69 2.11 -24.23
CA VAL A 333 2.91 1.30 -24.03
C VAL A 333 2.82 0.48 -22.77
N LEU A 334 2.34 1.05 -21.67
CA LEU A 334 2.12 0.34 -20.42
C LEU A 334 1.19 -0.87 -20.62
N LEU A 335 0.01 -0.64 -21.23
CA LEU A 335 -0.99 -1.68 -21.46
C LEU A 335 -0.46 -2.75 -22.41
N LEU A 336 0.27 -2.37 -23.47
CA LEU A 336 0.86 -3.32 -24.42
C LEU A 336 1.90 -4.22 -23.74
N CYS A 337 2.82 -3.63 -22.98
CA CYS A 337 3.82 -4.40 -22.25
C CYS A 337 3.15 -5.34 -21.22
N LEU A 338 2.12 -4.85 -20.54
CA LEU A 338 1.37 -5.64 -19.57
C LEU A 338 0.63 -6.80 -20.24
N ASP A 339 -0.02 -6.56 -21.39
CA ASP A 339 -0.70 -7.58 -22.17
C ASP A 339 0.25 -8.73 -22.53
N ARG A 340 1.45 -8.41 -23.01
CA ARG A 340 2.45 -9.40 -23.38
C ARG A 340 3.03 -10.18 -22.21
N VAL A 341 3.30 -9.50 -21.09
CA VAL A 341 3.81 -10.16 -19.88
C VAL A 341 2.76 -11.07 -19.28
N LEU A 342 1.47 -10.69 -19.28
CA LEU A 342 0.38 -11.53 -18.84
C LEU A 342 0.20 -12.76 -19.73
N GLU A 343 0.28 -12.61 -21.05
CA GLU A 343 0.21 -13.73 -22.01
C GLU A 343 1.30 -14.76 -21.72
N TRP A 344 2.53 -14.32 -21.57
CA TRP A 344 3.65 -15.17 -21.19
C TRP A 344 3.45 -15.84 -19.82
N GLY A 345 3.02 -15.10 -18.79
CA GLY A 345 2.76 -15.63 -17.44
C GLY A 345 1.62 -16.66 -17.38
N LEU A 346 0.68 -16.59 -18.34
CA LEU A 346 -0.38 -17.57 -18.50
C LEU A 346 0.10 -18.85 -19.21
N GLY A 347 1.29 -18.85 -19.83
CA GLY A 347 1.83 -19.98 -20.58
C GLY A 347 1.18 -20.15 -21.96
N ALA A 348 0.64 -19.08 -22.52
CA ALA A 348 0.12 -19.04 -23.88
C ALA A 348 1.28 -18.73 -24.85
N GLU A 349 2.14 -19.69 -25.12
CA GLU A 349 3.05 -19.73 -26.28
C GLU A 349 2.73 -20.94 -27.15
#